data_3e99235abcea362f0b943e800fdb1636
#
_entry.id   3e99235abcea362f0b943e800fdb1636
#
_cell.length_a   1.000
_cell.length_b   1.000
_cell.length_c   1.000
_cell.angle_alpha   90.00
_cell.angle_beta   90.00
_cell.angle_gamma   90.00
#
_symmetry.space_group_name_H-M   'P 1'
#
loop_
_entity.id
_entity.type
_entity.pdbx_description
1 polymer ?
#
loop_
_entity_poly.entity_id
_entity_poly.type
_entity_poly.pdbx_seq_one_letter_code
_entity_poly.pdbx_strand_id
1 'polypeptide(L)'
;MAASFDYVVVDTWPSFAEAVLTTMDLADDILLVMTLEMTAIRDVRLYLDVVDKLNYPPEKVKLILNRSGSVGGIRVEAVEETLRHKVAVGLANDGPAMLMSVNQGVPLVISAREHAFSRDIYRLTKLVTSVNTDEMAPAQATATPTGATQDAAQATRLMSKLKAAFR
;
A
#
# COMPACT_ATOMS: atom_id res chain seq x y z
N MET A 1 13.95 -7.25 16.44
CA MET A 1 13.42 -6.04 15.74
C MET A 1 12.23 -5.44 16.49
N ALA A 2 11.20 -6.18 16.86
CA ALA A 2 10.01 -5.63 17.55
C ALA A 2 10.31 -4.82 18.81
N ALA A 3 11.37 -5.13 19.57
CA ALA A 3 11.76 -4.39 20.76
C ALA A 3 12.42 -3.02 20.49
N SER A 4 12.71 -2.67 19.24
CA SER A 4 13.44 -1.45 18.87
C SER A 4 12.61 -0.46 18.04
N PHE A 5 11.40 -0.84 17.65
CA PHE A 5 10.50 -0.04 16.81
C PHE A 5 9.07 -0.12 17.31
N ASP A 6 8.33 0.98 17.23
CA ASP A 6 6.91 1.02 17.60
C ASP A 6 6.05 0.22 16.61
N TYR A 7 6.43 0.23 15.35
CA TYR A 7 5.76 -0.51 14.27
C TYR A 7 6.78 -1.19 13.37
N VAL A 8 6.45 -2.40 12.92
CA VAL A 8 7.21 -3.17 11.95
C VAL A 8 6.25 -3.60 10.83
N VAL A 9 6.51 -3.17 9.61
CA VAL A 9 5.74 -3.56 8.42
C VAL A 9 6.57 -4.56 7.64
N VAL A 10 5.99 -5.74 7.37
CA VAL A 10 6.65 -6.80 6.62
C VAL A 10 5.92 -6.97 5.28
N ASP A 11 6.61 -6.72 4.18
CA ASP A 11 6.14 -7.02 2.83
C ASP A 11 6.47 -8.48 2.50
N THR A 12 5.46 -9.28 2.22
CA THR A 12 5.62 -10.72 2.00
C THR A 12 5.25 -11.11 0.57
N TRP A 13 5.84 -12.19 0.11
CA TRP A 13 5.42 -12.86 -1.10
C TRP A 13 4.04 -13.50 -0.91
N PRO A 14 3.17 -13.55 -1.94
CA PRO A 14 1.85 -14.20 -1.84
C PRO A 14 2.00 -15.72 -1.81
N SER A 15 2.38 -16.28 -0.66
CA SER A 15 2.61 -17.71 -0.47
C SER A 15 2.32 -18.11 0.98
N PHE A 16 2.24 -19.43 1.21
CA PHE A 16 2.16 -20.03 2.55
C PHE A 16 3.46 -20.75 2.92
N ALA A 17 4.61 -20.23 2.43
CA ALA A 17 5.91 -20.73 2.87
C ALA A 17 6.07 -20.53 4.40
N GLU A 18 6.87 -21.39 5.02
CA GLU A 18 7.08 -21.40 6.48
C GLU A 18 7.42 -20.02 7.06
N ALA A 19 8.29 -19.26 6.38
CA ALA A 19 8.67 -17.93 6.80
C ALA A 19 7.48 -16.93 6.78
N VAL A 20 6.57 -17.06 5.80
CA VAL A 20 5.36 -16.23 5.71
C VAL A 20 4.38 -16.62 6.80
N LEU A 21 4.15 -17.92 7.02
CA LEU A 21 3.28 -18.41 8.10
C LEU A 21 3.80 -17.95 9.47
N THR A 22 5.10 -18.09 9.73
CA THR A 22 5.71 -17.60 10.98
C THR A 22 5.51 -16.08 11.14
N THR A 23 5.62 -15.31 10.04
CA THR A 23 5.37 -13.87 10.06
C THR A 23 3.90 -13.57 10.37
N MET A 24 2.97 -14.33 9.77
CA MET A 24 1.54 -14.20 10.04
C MET A 24 1.19 -14.54 11.49
N ASP A 25 1.81 -15.56 12.08
CA ASP A 25 1.61 -15.93 13.47
C ASP A 25 2.01 -14.78 14.42
N LEU A 26 3.14 -14.14 14.14
CA LEU A 26 3.72 -13.09 14.97
C LEU A 26 3.10 -11.69 14.74
N ALA A 27 2.43 -11.48 13.61
CA ALA A 27 1.82 -10.20 13.27
C ALA A 27 0.60 -9.92 14.14
N ASP A 28 0.38 -8.66 14.51
CA ASP A 28 -0.86 -8.19 15.15
C ASP A 28 -1.97 -8.07 14.10
N ASP A 29 -1.64 -7.53 12.92
CA ASP A 29 -2.55 -7.33 11.79
C ASP A 29 -1.99 -7.93 10.51
N ILE A 30 -2.85 -8.54 9.70
CA ILE A 30 -2.55 -9.03 8.35
C ILE A 30 -3.34 -8.19 7.36
N LEU A 31 -2.64 -7.43 6.50
CA LEU A 31 -3.26 -6.62 5.45
C LEU A 31 -3.30 -7.43 4.16
N LEU A 32 -4.46 -7.98 3.83
CA LEU A 32 -4.67 -8.74 2.60
C LEU A 32 -5.10 -7.80 1.48
N VAL A 33 -4.18 -7.50 0.56
CA VAL A 33 -4.41 -6.52 -0.51
C VAL A 33 -4.93 -7.22 -1.76
N MET A 34 -6.02 -6.69 -2.36
CA MET A 34 -6.63 -7.22 -3.58
C MET A 34 -7.05 -6.10 -4.54
N THR A 35 -7.33 -6.49 -5.80
CA THR A 35 -8.01 -5.67 -6.81
C THR A 35 -9.36 -6.31 -7.18
N LEU A 36 -10.25 -5.55 -7.87
CA LEU A 36 -11.55 -6.07 -8.35
C LEU A 36 -11.39 -6.86 -9.66
N GLU A 37 -10.54 -7.88 -9.63
CA GLU A 37 -10.31 -8.81 -10.73
C GLU A 37 -10.68 -10.23 -10.29
N MET A 38 -11.30 -11.01 -11.17
CA MET A 38 -11.80 -12.36 -10.84
C MET A 38 -10.71 -13.28 -10.31
N THR A 39 -9.49 -13.16 -10.84
CA THR A 39 -8.33 -13.93 -10.37
C THR A 39 -7.93 -13.54 -8.96
N ALA A 40 -7.85 -12.24 -8.67
CA ALA A 40 -7.51 -11.72 -7.34
C ALA A 40 -8.58 -12.11 -6.29
N ILE A 41 -9.87 -12.02 -6.65
CA ILE A 41 -10.98 -12.41 -5.78
C ILE A 41 -10.90 -13.90 -5.44
N ARG A 42 -10.63 -14.75 -6.43
CA ARG A 42 -10.45 -16.20 -6.23
C ARG A 42 -9.27 -16.49 -5.30
N ASP A 43 -8.14 -15.83 -5.51
CA ASP A 43 -6.93 -16.06 -4.75
C ASP A 43 -7.11 -15.59 -3.28
N VAL A 44 -7.79 -14.46 -3.08
CA VAL A 44 -8.18 -13.99 -1.74
C VAL A 44 -9.12 -14.98 -1.05
N ARG A 45 -10.08 -15.56 -1.77
CA ARG A 45 -10.95 -16.59 -1.22
C ARG A 45 -10.16 -17.79 -0.70
N LEU A 46 -9.22 -18.29 -1.52
CA LEU A 46 -8.35 -19.41 -1.12
C LEU A 46 -7.49 -19.03 0.10
N TYR A 47 -7.02 -17.79 0.15
CA TYR A 47 -6.25 -17.29 1.29
C TYR A 47 -7.09 -17.27 2.58
N LEU A 48 -8.31 -16.73 2.52
CA LEU A 48 -9.23 -16.70 3.66
C LEU A 48 -9.61 -18.11 4.13
N ASP A 49 -9.82 -19.06 3.21
CA ASP A 49 -10.08 -20.47 3.57
C ASP A 49 -8.89 -21.12 4.32
N VAL A 50 -7.65 -20.69 4.04
CA VAL A 50 -6.46 -21.15 4.80
C VAL A 50 -6.38 -20.45 6.16
N VAL A 51 -6.63 -19.16 6.23
CA VAL A 51 -6.67 -18.37 7.47
C VAL A 51 -7.67 -18.96 8.45
N ASP A 52 -8.87 -19.32 7.97
CA ASP A 52 -9.90 -19.97 8.78
C ASP A 52 -9.42 -21.33 9.33
N LYS A 53 -8.74 -22.14 8.51
CA LYS A 53 -8.17 -23.42 8.94
C LYS A 53 -7.04 -23.28 9.96
N LEU A 54 -6.31 -22.18 9.91
CA LEU A 54 -5.27 -21.84 10.89
C LEU A 54 -5.86 -21.24 12.17
N ASN A 55 -7.19 -21.06 12.24
CA ASN A 55 -7.93 -20.48 13.36
C ASN A 55 -7.44 -19.08 13.75
N TYR A 56 -7.04 -18.24 12.79
CA TYR A 56 -6.73 -16.85 13.09
C TYR A 56 -8.02 -16.09 13.41
N PRO A 57 -7.98 -15.16 14.38
CA PRO A 57 -9.12 -14.32 14.68
C PRO A 57 -9.54 -13.51 13.42
N PRO A 58 -10.83 -13.42 13.07
CA PRO A 58 -11.30 -12.72 11.88
C PRO A 58 -10.85 -11.25 11.82
N GLU A 59 -10.73 -10.61 12.98
CA GLU A 59 -10.27 -9.22 13.12
C GLU A 59 -8.79 -9.03 12.80
N LYS A 60 -7.99 -10.09 12.85
CA LYS A 60 -6.56 -10.06 12.50
C LYS A 60 -6.32 -9.82 11.02
N VAL A 61 -7.26 -10.26 10.16
CA VAL A 61 -7.14 -10.09 8.70
C VAL A 61 -7.98 -8.91 8.25
N LYS A 62 -7.33 -7.91 7.67
CA LYS A 62 -7.97 -6.71 7.11
C LYS A 62 -7.87 -6.72 5.60
N LEU A 63 -9.01 -6.81 4.92
CA LEU A 63 -9.07 -6.80 3.46
C LEU A 63 -8.94 -5.38 2.94
N ILE A 64 -7.93 -5.13 2.12
CA ILE A 64 -7.62 -3.83 1.53
C ILE A 64 -7.87 -3.89 0.02
N LEU A 65 -8.78 -3.04 -0.46
CA LEU A 65 -9.06 -2.93 -1.87
C LEU A 65 -8.15 -1.91 -2.54
N ASN A 66 -7.18 -2.37 -3.30
CA ASN A 66 -6.34 -1.49 -4.12
C ASN A 66 -7.06 -1.11 -5.41
N ARG A 67 -6.74 0.05 -5.97
CA ARG A 67 -7.37 0.62 -7.17
C ARG A 67 -8.89 0.71 -7.05
N SER A 68 -9.38 1.12 -5.88
CA SER A 68 -10.80 1.37 -5.65
C SER A 68 -11.31 2.43 -6.62
N GLY A 69 -12.53 2.21 -7.15
CA GLY A 69 -13.12 3.10 -8.17
C GLY A 69 -12.68 2.81 -9.61
N SER A 70 -11.89 1.76 -9.85
CA SER A 70 -11.60 1.32 -11.22
C SER A 70 -12.86 0.88 -11.94
N VAL A 71 -13.01 1.29 -13.20
CA VAL A 71 -14.12 0.88 -14.04
C VAL A 71 -13.93 -0.59 -14.44
N GLY A 72 -14.64 -1.51 -13.79
CA GLY A 72 -14.46 -2.95 -14.05
C GLY A 72 -15.72 -3.80 -13.88
N GLY A 73 -16.86 -3.20 -13.56
CA GLY A 73 -18.16 -3.90 -13.52
C GLY A 73 -18.38 -4.79 -12.29
N ILE A 74 -17.36 -5.13 -11.51
CA ILE A 74 -17.51 -5.91 -10.28
C ILE A 74 -17.77 -4.94 -9.11
N ARG A 75 -18.91 -5.14 -8.44
CA ARG A 75 -19.28 -4.31 -7.29
C ARG A 75 -18.62 -4.83 -6.01
N VAL A 76 -18.16 -3.90 -5.16
CA VAL A 76 -17.50 -4.24 -3.89
C VAL A 76 -18.42 -5.07 -3.00
N GLU A 77 -19.71 -4.72 -2.93
CA GLU A 77 -20.71 -5.42 -2.11
C GLU A 77 -20.84 -6.90 -2.51
N ALA A 78 -20.84 -7.19 -3.81
CA ALA A 78 -20.91 -8.58 -4.32
C ALA A 78 -19.63 -9.38 -3.98
N VAL A 79 -18.48 -8.71 -3.95
CA VAL A 79 -17.22 -9.33 -3.52
C VAL A 79 -17.24 -9.62 -2.02
N GLU A 80 -17.66 -8.67 -1.21
CA GLU A 80 -17.80 -8.86 0.23
C GLU A 80 -18.75 -9.99 0.60
N GLU A 81 -19.90 -10.11 -0.11
CA GLU A 81 -20.83 -11.23 0.05
C GLU A 81 -20.18 -12.56 -0.34
N THR A 82 -19.44 -12.60 -1.45
CA THR A 82 -18.76 -13.81 -1.94
C THR A 82 -17.65 -14.24 -0.98
N LEU A 83 -16.86 -13.31 -0.51
CA LEU A 83 -15.74 -13.58 0.40
C LEU A 83 -16.20 -13.76 1.84
N ARG A 84 -17.41 -13.34 2.20
CA ARG A 84 -17.91 -13.25 3.59
C ARG A 84 -16.99 -12.43 4.49
N HIS A 85 -16.31 -11.47 3.88
CA HIS A 85 -15.34 -10.60 4.55
C HIS A 85 -15.47 -9.18 4.04
N LYS A 86 -15.47 -8.20 4.95
CA LYS A 86 -15.67 -6.79 4.60
C LYS A 86 -14.36 -6.15 4.16
N VAL A 87 -14.44 -5.25 3.18
CA VAL A 87 -13.32 -4.39 2.81
C VAL A 87 -13.13 -3.34 3.90
N ALA A 88 -11.99 -3.39 4.55
CA ALA A 88 -11.65 -2.46 5.64
C ALA A 88 -11.33 -1.05 5.11
N VAL A 89 -10.56 -0.98 4.03
CA VAL A 89 -10.20 0.28 3.36
C VAL A 89 -10.09 0.06 1.86
N GLY A 90 -10.66 1.00 1.07
CA GLY A 90 -10.42 1.12 -0.36
C GLY A 90 -9.40 2.22 -0.63
N LEU A 91 -8.38 1.92 -1.44
CA LEU A 91 -7.36 2.87 -1.87
C LEU A 91 -7.70 3.39 -3.26
N ALA A 92 -7.85 4.70 -3.40
CA ALA A 92 -8.21 5.34 -4.65
C ALA A 92 -7.23 5.01 -5.80
N ASN A 93 -7.77 4.82 -7.00
CA ASN A 93 -6.97 4.55 -8.19
C ASN A 93 -6.56 5.87 -8.87
N ASP A 94 -5.25 6.13 -8.92
CA ASP A 94 -4.65 7.20 -9.73
C ASP A 94 -3.29 6.75 -10.27
N GLY A 95 -3.33 6.03 -11.39
CA GLY A 95 -2.12 5.53 -12.06
C GLY A 95 -1.12 6.64 -12.43
N PRO A 96 -1.55 7.75 -13.06
CA PRO A 96 -0.68 8.87 -13.38
C PRO A 96 0.03 9.47 -12.16
N ALA A 97 -0.68 9.74 -11.08
CA ALA A 97 -0.09 10.27 -9.85
C ALA A 97 0.91 9.29 -9.22
N MET A 98 0.57 7.98 -9.21
CA MET A 98 1.46 6.94 -8.74
C MET A 98 2.75 6.86 -9.56
N LEU A 99 2.63 6.86 -10.89
CA LEU A 99 3.78 6.82 -11.79
C LEU A 99 4.69 8.04 -11.60
N MET A 100 4.11 9.22 -11.44
CA MET A 100 4.87 10.43 -11.16
C MET A 100 5.62 10.34 -9.82
N SER A 101 4.97 9.86 -8.76
CA SER A 101 5.56 9.63 -7.44
C SER A 101 6.76 8.70 -7.52
N VAL A 102 6.63 7.57 -8.23
CA VAL A 102 7.72 6.61 -8.43
C VAL A 102 8.89 7.25 -9.20
N ASN A 103 8.60 7.96 -10.29
CA ASN A 103 9.64 8.60 -11.12
C ASN A 103 10.39 9.72 -10.38
N GLN A 104 9.73 10.39 -9.45
CA GLN A 104 10.34 11.43 -8.61
C GLN A 104 11.05 10.88 -7.37
N GLY A 105 10.82 9.60 -7.03
CA GLY A 105 11.34 8.99 -5.81
C GLY A 105 10.74 9.60 -4.52
N VAL A 106 9.58 10.28 -4.64
CA VAL A 106 8.91 10.91 -3.49
C VAL A 106 7.53 10.27 -3.32
N PRO A 107 7.25 9.61 -2.18
CA PRO A 107 5.95 9.01 -1.92
C PRO A 107 4.81 10.02 -2.00
N LEU A 108 3.70 9.65 -2.65
CA LEU A 108 2.54 10.53 -2.84
C LEU A 108 1.95 11.04 -1.52
N VAL A 109 2.00 10.22 -0.48
CA VAL A 109 1.57 10.60 0.88
C VAL A 109 2.38 11.75 1.49
N ILE A 110 3.58 12.00 0.98
CA ILE A 110 4.44 13.11 1.40
C ILE A 110 4.21 14.32 0.49
N SER A 111 4.24 14.11 -0.85
CA SER A 111 4.17 15.19 -1.84
C SER A 111 2.77 15.77 -2.02
N ALA A 112 1.70 14.97 -1.80
CA ALA A 112 0.31 15.36 -2.02
C ALA A 112 -0.61 14.78 -0.94
N ARG A 113 -0.57 15.38 0.26
CA ARG A 113 -1.33 14.90 1.44
C ARG A 113 -2.84 14.88 1.22
N GLU A 114 -3.36 15.89 0.52
CA GLU A 114 -4.80 16.04 0.22
C GLU A 114 -5.28 15.16 -0.94
N HIS A 115 -4.38 14.43 -1.57
CA HIS A 115 -4.75 13.48 -2.63
C HIS A 115 -5.63 12.35 -2.07
N ALA A 116 -6.61 11.89 -2.84
CA ALA A 116 -7.55 10.85 -2.40
C ALA A 116 -6.83 9.59 -1.87
N PHE A 117 -5.83 9.11 -2.63
CA PHE A 117 -5.01 7.98 -2.22
C PHE A 117 -4.27 8.23 -0.89
N SER A 118 -3.71 9.43 -0.70
CA SER A 118 -3.00 9.78 0.53
C SER A 118 -3.94 9.76 1.74
N ARG A 119 -5.15 10.31 1.59
CA ARG A 119 -6.20 10.24 2.63
C ARG A 119 -6.59 8.80 2.96
N ASP A 120 -6.68 7.94 1.95
CA ASP A 120 -7.00 6.53 2.16
C ASP A 120 -5.88 5.79 2.90
N ILE A 121 -4.62 6.09 2.60
CA ILE A 121 -3.47 5.57 3.37
C ILE A 121 -3.50 6.06 4.81
N TYR A 122 -3.85 7.32 5.08
CA TYR A 122 -4.01 7.80 6.45
C TYR A 122 -5.15 7.08 7.19
N ARG A 123 -6.27 6.76 6.52
CA ARG A 123 -7.34 5.93 7.10
C ARG A 123 -6.83 4.52 7.43
N LEU A 124 -6.06 3.92 6.52
CA LEU A 124 -5.45 2.62 6.76
C LEU A 124 -4.49 2.67 7.96
N THR A 125 -3.67 3.71 8.04
CA THR A 125 -2.76 3.90 9.19
C THR A 125 -3.54 3.97 10.50
N LYS A 126 -4.61 4.77 10.58
CA LYS A 126 -5.49 4.85 11.77
C LYS A 126 -6.10 3.49 12.15
N LEU A 127 -6.38 2.65 11.17
CA LEU A 127 -6.97 1.33 11.40
C LEU A 127 -5.99 0.35 12.06
N VAL A 128 -4.70 0.44 11.74
CA VAL A 128 -3.67 -0.52 12.20
C VAL A 128 -2.76 0.05 13.30
N THR A 129 -2.90 1.33 13.62
CA THR A 129 -2.08 1.97 14.66
C THR A 129 -2.97 2.68 15.67
N SER A 130 -2.48 2.87 16.89
CA SER A 130 -3.12 3.73 17.88
C SER A 130 -2.79 5.22 17.68
N VAL A 131 -2.06 5.58 16.63
CA VAL A 131 -1.61 6.95 16.36
C VAL A 131 -2.77 7.80 15.86
N ASN A 132 -3.05 8.91 16.55
CA ASN A 132 -3.98 9.91 16.06
C ASN A 132 -3.29 10.76 14.97
N THR A 133 -3.59 10.45 13.69
CA THR A 133 -2.98 11.14 12.54
C THR A 133 -3.45 12.59 12.38
N ASP A 134 -4.42 13.06 13.19
CA ASP A 134 -4.89 14.45 13.17
C ASP A 134 -3.85 15.40 13.81
N GLU A 135 -2.96 14.88 14.66
CA GLU A 135 -1.84 15.63 15.25
C GLU A 135 -0.59 15.70 14.37
N MET A 136 -0.53 14.99 13.25
CA MET A 136 0.55 15.17 12.28
C MET A 136 0.32 16.45 11.46
N ALA A 137 0.33 17.61 12.16
CA ALA A 137 0.54 18.90 11.53
C ALA A 137 1.85 18.84 10.72
N PRO A 138 1.94 19.54 9.57
CA PRO A 138 3.11 19.49 8.73
C PRO A 138 4.33 19.86 9.55
N ALA A 139 5.20 18.91 9.83
CA ALA A 139 6.56 19.24 10.15
C ALA A 139 7.01 20.10 8.96
N GLN A 140 7.14 21.39 9.18
CA GLN A 140 7.72 22.30 8.22
C GLN A 140 9.06 21.67 7.87
N ALA A 141 9.12 21.12 6.65
CA ALA A 141 10.38 20.71 6.09
C ALA A 141 11.21 21.99 5.97
N THR A 142 12.02 22.24 6.99
CA THR A 142 13.19 23.11 6.86
C THR A 142 14.17 22.33 5.99
N ALA A 143 13.79 22.11 4.74
CA ALA A 143 14.70 21.72 3.69
C ALA A 143 15.52 22.95 3.38
N THR A 144 16.66 23.06 4.01
CA THR A 144 17.76 23.88 3.52
C THR A 144 18.05 23.38 2.10
N PRO A 145 17.95 24.19 1.06
CA PRO A 145 18.21 23.74 -0.30
C PRO A 145 19.71 23.69 -0.54
N THR A 146 20.35 22.63 -0.07
CA THR A 146 21.75 22.38 -0.34
C THR A 146 21.84 21.03 -1.04
N GLY A 147 21.76 21.06 -2.37
CA GLY A 147 21.98 19.87 -3.20
C GLY A 147 21.14 19.71 -4.48
N ALA A 148 20.02 20.40 -4.60
CA ALA A 148 19.07 20.17 -5.72
C ALA A 148 19.57 20.60 -7.11
N THR A 149 20.65 21.34 -7.22
CA THR A 149 21.19 21.82 -8.50
C THR A 149 22.14 20.82 -9.17
N GLN A 150 22.73 19.88 -8.46
CA GLN A 150 23.64 18.89 -9.07
C GLN A 150 22.88 17.68 -9.62
N ASP A 151 21.83 17.23 -8.96
CA ASP A 151 21.04 16.06 -9.39
C ASP A 151 20.19 16.33 -10.64
N ALA A 152 19.63 17.55 -10.77
CA ALA A 152 18.88 17.93 -11.97
C ALA A 152 19.77 18.00 -13.22
N ALA A 153 21.03 18.46 -13.07
CA ALA A 153 21.99 18.48 -14.16
C ALA A 153 22.46 17.06 -14.55
N GLN A 154 22.55 16.16 -13.57
CA GLN A 154 22.93 14.76 -13.78
C GLN A 154 21.82 13.96 -14.47
N ALA A 155 20.55 14.15 -14.07
CA ALA A 155 19.38 13.57 -14.71
C ALA A 155 19.23 14.02 -16.17
N THR A 156 19.45 15.30 -16.45
CA THR A 156 19.42 15.85 -17.83
C THR A 156 20.54 15.27 -18.71
N ARG A 157 21.74 15.08 -18.17
CA ARG A 157 22.85 14.43 -18.88
C ARG A 157 22.60 12.93 -19.13
N LEU A 158 21.95 12.22 -18.22
CA LEU A 158 21.60 10.82 -18.39
C LEU A 158 20.56 10.66 -19.51
N MET A 159 19.54 11.49 -19.54
CA MET A 159 18.49 11.49 -20.56
C MET A 159 19.03 11.86 -21.96
N SER A 160 20.01 12.75 -22.06
CA SER A 160 20.66 13.07 -23.34
C SER A 160 21.52 11.91 -23.88
N LYS A 161 22.20 11.15 -23.00
CA LYS A 161 22.96 9.96 -23.37
C LYS A 161 22.06 8.81 -23.82
N LEU A 162 20.92 8.61 -23.15
CA LEU A 162 19.92 7.61 -23.57
C LEU A 162 19.33 7.93 -24.95
N LYS A 163 18.98 9.19 -25.22
CA LYS A 163 18.50 9.58 -26.55
C LYS A 163 19.56 9.44 -27.68
N ALA A 164 20.84 9.52 -27.37
CA ALA A 164 21.92 9.33 -28.34
C ALA A 164 22.22 7.84 -28.62
N ALA A 165 21.92 6.94 -27.67
CA ALA A 165 22.16 5.51 -27.81
C ALA A 165 21.04 4.75 -28.58
N PHE A 166 19.88 5.41 -28.79
CA PHE A 166 18.72 4.86 -29.51
C PHE A 166 18.46 5.54 -30.87
N ARG A 167 19.46 6.16 -31.47
CA ARG A 167 19.51 6.61 -32.87
C ARG A 167 20.53 5.77 -33.64
#